data_f98318256452962d2f6c105ec0bc688e
#
_entry.id   f98318256452962d2f6c105ec0bc688e
#
_cell.length_a   1.000
_cell.length_b   1.000
_cell.length_c   1.000
_cell.angle_alpha   90.00
_cell.angle_beta   90.00
_cell.angle_gamma   90.00
#
_symmetry.space_group_name_H-M   'P 1'
#
loop_
_entity.id
_entity.type
_entity.pdbx_description
1 polymer ?
#
loop_
_entity_poly.entity_id
_entity_poly.type
_entity_poly.pdbx_seq_one_letter_code
_entity_poly.pdbx_strand_id
1 'polypeptide(L)'
;MFWIFIITYCLCVHSTPQTTRLDYDYDVLVYGSTPAGISAAIAASSLGMKVGLFEPLKMIGGMGAAGNLALNDGGMAAERTGLALQFSLTNGQHYYGTSTKKQVPHPESFVANATFYSMLTKANVSSINLDCRLLSVATKATAISSITVNCLSKPVTSIVFIDASYDGEIMINANNTIDYTFGRESIATYNESLAGARKPSWQGVNGPKGINPFDVNGNLLPYVDNITELVQPGLKDDRLMAFQHRLCISGDEKNTVQWPKPTNYDRKDFQLLQKSIDADHGNVHFFTNMPPSRLPGLPLSIEKFCLCCVS
;
A
#
# COMPACT_ATOMS: atom_id res chain seq x y z
N MET A 1 -24.97 -1.17 77.22
CA MET A 1 -25.87 -1.09 76.09
C MET A 1 -25.01 -1.08 74.83
N PHE A 2 -24.70 -2.25 74.26
CA PHE A 2 -23.83 -2.41 73.07
C PHE A 2 -24.72 -2.47 71.84
N TRP A 3 -24.45 -1.55 70.87
CA TRP A 3 -25.12 -1.56 69.58
C TRP A 3 -24.25 -2.40 68.62
N ILE A 4 -24.80 -3.51 68.13
CA ILE A 4 -24.19 -4.34 67.07
C ILE A 4 -24.70 -3.78 65.74
N PHE A 5 -23.80 -3.21 64.96
CA PHE A 5 -24.07 -2.85 63.56
C PHE A 5 -23.85 -4.09 62.69
N ILE A 6 -24.97 -4.63 62.15
CA ILE A 6 -24.89 -5.65 61.11
C ILE A 6 -24.78 -4.94 59.75
N ILE A 7 -23.59 -5.02 59.16
CA ILE A 7 -23.35 -4.55 57.80
C ILE A 7 -23.76 -5.68 56.87
N THR A 8 -24.91 -5.56 56.21
CA THR A 8 -25.36 -6.46 55.16
C THR A 8 -24.67 -6.08 53.85
N TYR A 9 -23.67 -6.87 53.45
CA TYR A 9 -23.07 -6.77 52.12
C TYR A 9 -24.05 -7.30 51.11
N CYS A 10 -24.66 -6.41 50.31
CA CYS A 10 -25.40 -6.79 49.14
C CYS A 10 -24.39 -7.08 48.01
N LEU A 11 -24.07 -8.35 47.79
CA LEU A 11 -23.34 -8.82 46.59
C LEU A 11 -24.27 -8.68 45.37
N CYS A 12 -24.18 -7.54 44.68
CA CYS A 12 -24.71 -7.45 43.33
C CYS A 12 -23.85 -8.34 42.43
N VAL A 13 -24.28 -9.56 42.22
CA VAL A 13 -23.79 -10.41 41.15
C VAL A 13 -24.27 -9.77 39.86
N HIS A 14 -23.41 -8.96 39.24
CA HIS A 14 -23.63 -8.59 37.85
C HIS A 14 -23.45 -9.85 37.02
N SER A 15 -24.56 -10.53 36.72
CA SER A 15 -24.60 -11.47 35.63
C SER A 15 -24.43 -10.65 34.34
N THR A 16 -23.22 -10.53 33.86
CA THR A 16 -23.01 -10.11 32.47
C THR A 16 -23.83 -11.09 31.62
N PRO A 17 -24.71 -10.59 30.73
CA PRO A 17 -25.41 -11.49 29.83
C PRO A 17 -24.34 -12.25 29.08
N GLN A 18 -24.35 -13.59 29.23
CA GLN A 18 -23.55 -14.48 28.42
C GLN A 18 -24.12 -14.37 27.01
N THR A 19 -23.68 -13.34 26.26
CA THR A 19 -23.90 -13.30 24.83
C THR A 19 -23.24 -14.56 24.32
N THR A 20 -24.05 -15.48 23.78
CA THR A 20 -23.56 -16.62 23.01
C THR A 20 -22.64 -16.01 21.95
N ARG A 21 -21.34 -16.12 22.17
CA ARG A 21 -20.33 -15.66 21.22
C ARG A 21 -20.59 -16.49 19.98
N LEU A 22 -21.13 -15.87 18.95
CA LEU A 22 -21.23 -16.53 17.66
C LEU A 22 -19.82 -17.04 17.33
N ASP A 23 -19.73 -18.27 16.87
CA ASP A 23 -18.44 -18.95 16.66
C ASP A 23 -17.81 -18.42 15.38
N TYR A 24 -17.27 -17.18 15.47
CA TYR A 24 -16.50 -16.54 14.39
C TYR A 24 -15.05 -17.02 14.40
N ASP A 25 -14.47 -17.15 13.22
CA ASP A 25 -13.04 -17.48 13.09
C ASP A 25 -12.16 -16.41 13.72
N TYR A 26 -12.56 -15.13 13.59
CA TYR A 26 -11.87 -13.96 14.16
C TYR A 26 -12.85 -12.95 14.73
N ASP A 27 -12.38 -12.14 15.70
CA ASP A 27 -13.09 -10.93 16.13
C ASP A 27 -12.90 -9.81 15.08
N VAL A 28 -11.68 -9.70 14.55
CA VAL A 28 -11.32 -8.74 13.50
C VAL A 28 -10.54 -9.45 12.40
N LEU A 29 -11.04 -9.34 11.17
CA LEU A 29 -10.34 -9.77 9.97
C LEU A 29 -9.87 -8.55 9.21
N VAL A 30 -8.56 -8.49 8.96
CA VAL A 30 -7.92 -7.44 8.15
C VAL A 30 -7.46 -8.05 6.83
N TYR A 31 -7.93 -7.49 5.72
CA TYR A 31 -7.51 -7.88 4.38
C TYR A 31 -6.61 -6.79 3.78
N GLY A 32 -5.40 -7.20 3.37
CA GLY A 32 -4.32 -6.31 2.95
C GLY A 32 -3.37 -5.97 4.10
N SER A 33 -2.13 -6.42 4.01
CA SER A 33 -1.07 -6.11 4.98
C SER A 33 -0.29 -4.85 4.59
N THR A 34 -1.00 -3.82 4.12
CA THR A 34 -0.44 -2.48 3.97
C THR A 34 -0.02 -1.92 5.33
N PRO A 35 0.77 -0.85 5.42
CA PRO A 35 1.06 -0.21 6.71
C PRO A 35 -0.19 0.12 7.52
N ALA A 36 -1.29 0.47 6.86
CA ALA A 36 -2.59 0.71 7.50
C ALA A 36 -3.18 -0.59 8.07
N GLY A 37 -3.21 -1.67 7.28
CA GLY A 37 -3.71 -2.98 7.73
C GLY A 37 -2.88 -3.58 8.86
N ILE A 38 -1.56 -3.46 8.79
CA ILE A 38 -0.66 -3.88 9.86
C ILE A 38 -0.94 -3.09 11.16
N SER A 39 -1.13 -1.78 11.04
CA SER A 39 -1.45 -0.92 12.19
C SER A 39 -2.80 -1.28 12.80
N ALA A 40 -3.81 -1.55 11.97
CA ALA A 40 -5.13 -1.99 12.42
C ALA A 40 -5.06 -3.35 13.13
N ALA A 41 -4.32 -4.31 12.57
CA ALA A 41 -4.13 -5.63 13.18
C ALA A 41 -3.42 -5.53 14.54
N ILE A 42 -2.36 -4.73 14.65
CA ILE A 42 -1.64 -4.48 15.90
C ILE A 42 -2.56 -3.84 16.94
N ALA A 43 -3.31 -2.80 16.55
CA ALA A 43 -4.22 -2.10 17.46
C ALA A 43 -5.31 -3.03 17.99
N ALA A 44 -5.98 -3.78 17.13
CA ALA A 44 -7.03 -4.73 17.52
C ALA A 44 -6.47 -5.85 18.43
N SER A 45 -5.31 -6.41 18.10
CA SER A 45 -4.66 -7.44 18.92
C SER A 45 -4.24 -6.90 20.29
N SER A 46 -3.77 -5.65 20.36
CA SER A 46 -3.41 -5.00 21.63
C SER A 46 -4.61 -4.77 22.55
N LEU A 47 -5.82 -4.79 22.02
CA LEU A 47 -7.09 -4.75 22.76
C LEU A 47 -7.61 -6.15 23.13
N GLY A 48 -6.83 -7.21 22.88
CA GLY A 48 -7.19 -8.59 23.21
C GLY A 48 -8.12 -9.26 22.21
N MET A 49 -8.29 -8.68 21.02
CA MET A 49 -9.11 -9.26 19.95
C MET A 49 -8.37 -10.40 19.24
N LYS A 50 -9.08 -11.43 18.84
CA LYS A 50 -8.58 -12.46 17.94
C LYS A 50 -8.52 -11.92 16.52
N VAL A 51 -7.32 -11.68 16.00
CA VAL A 51 -7.11 -10.99 14.71
C VAL A 51 -6.57 -11.95 13.65
N GLY A 52 -7.19 -11.97 12.48
CA GLY A 52 -6.66 -12.60 11.26
C GLY A 52 -6.23 -11.52 10.26
N LEU A 53 -4.96 -11.54 9.86
CA LEU A 53 -4.42 -10.69 8.79
C LEU A 53 -4.23 -11.54 7.53
N PHE A 54 -4.84 -11.12 6.42
CA PHE A 54 -4.79 -11.80 5.14
C PHE A 54 -4.14 -10.90 4.09
N GLU A 55 -3.15 -11.43 3.40
CA GLU A 55 -2.35 -10.70 2.40
C GLU A 55 -2.34 -11.45 1.07
N PRO A 56 -2.74 -10.82 -0.05
CA PRO A 56 -2.72 -11.46 -1.36
C PRO A 56 -1.31 -11.77 -1.89
N LEU A 57 -0.29 -11.11 -1.38
CA LEU A 57 1.10 -11.31 -1.77
C LEU A 57 1.85 -12.21 -0.78
N LYS A 58 3.08 -12.56 -1.16
CA LYS A 58 4.00 -13.35 -0.30
C LYS A 58 4.82 -12.49 0.67
N MET A 59 4.67 -11.17 0.61
CA MET A 59 5.35 -10.20 1.48
C MET A 59 4.34 -9.26 2.09
N ILE A 60 4.53 -8.94 3.36
CA ILE A 60 3.74 -7.92 4.05
C ILE A 60 4.36 -6.53 3.92
N GLY A 61 3.57 -5.50 4.24
CA GLY A 61 4.03 -4.11 4.28
C GLY A 61 3.66 -3.27 3.06
N GLY A 62 2.93 -3.86 2.09
CA GLY A 62 2.43 -3.15 0.92
C GLY A 62 3.51 -2.37 0.19
N MET A 63 3.24 -1.13 -0.21
CA MET A 63 4.22 -0.26 -0.87
C MET A 63 5.47 0.00 -0.02
N GLY A 64 5.36 -0.02 1.31
CA GLY A 64 6.50 0.20 2.21
C GLY A 64 7.53 -0.93 2.22
N ALA A 65 7.17 -2.11 1.72
CA ALA A 65 8.06 -3.27 1.62
C ALA A 65 8.00 -3.88 0.21
N ALA A 66 6.95 -4.64 -0.13
CA ALA A 66 6.82 -5.31 -1.43
C ALA A 66 6.83 -4.32 -2.61
N GLY A 67 6.23 -3.15 -2.45
CA GLY A 67 6.24 -2.09 -3.46
C GLY A 67 7.57 -1.32 -3.56
N ASN A 68 8.56 -1.70 -2.76
CA ASN A 68 9.91 -1.11 -2.78
C ASN A 68 9.93 0.43 -2.73
N LEU A 69 9.02 1.01 -1.93
CA LEU A 69 8.92 2.46 -1.73
C LEU A 69 10.00 2.94 -0.73
N ALA A 70 11.24 2.49 -0.92
CA ALA A 70 12.38 3.03 -0.18
C ALA A 70 12.65 4.50 -0.53
N LEU A 71 11.80 5.11 -1.33
CA LEU A 71 11.91 6.46 -1.80
C LEU A 71 11.14 7.42 -0.91
N ASN A 72 11.71 8.59 -0.81
CA ASN A 72 11.24 9.63 0.05
C ASN A 72 10.15 10.47 -0.65
N ASP A 73 8.94 9.95 -0.71
CA ASP A 73 7.79 10.72 -1.17
C ASP A 73 7.18 11.60 -0.07
N GLY A 74 7.58 11.37 1.17
CA GLY A 74 7.17 12.16 2.33
C GLY A 74 8.29 13.07 2.81
N GLY A 75 7.96 14.30 3.22
CA GLY A 75 8.93 15.22 3.79
C GLY A 75 9.72 14.58 4.93
N MET A 76 11.04 14.73 4.89
CA MET A 76 11.96 14.21 5.92
C MET A 76 11.71 14.83 7.30
N ALA A 77 11.03 15.99 7.34
CA ALA A 77 10.84 16.79 8.54
C ALA A 77 9.61 16.42 9.38
N ALA A 78 8.77 15.49 8.93
CA ALA A 78 7.60 15.10 9.71
C ALA A 78 8.03 14.33 10.96
N GLU A 79 7.64 14.82 12.13
CA GLU A 79 7.81 14.11 13.38
C GLU A 79 6.99 12.82 13.36
N ARG A 80 7.64 11.70 13.60
CA ARG A 80 6.97 10.38 13.63
C ARG A 80 6.61 10.03 15.04
N THR A 81 5.41 9.50 15.22
CA THR A 81 4.91 9.04 16.53
C THR A 81 4.34 7.63 16.41
N GLY A 82 3.99 7.01 17.54
CA GLY A 82 3.31 5.72 17.59
C GLY A 82 4.04 4.60 16.82
N LEU A 83 3.27 3.84 16.06
CA LEU A 83 3.79 2.69 15.30
C LEU A 83 4.76 3.11 14.18
N ALA A 84 4.59 4.30 13.58
CA ALA A 84 5.50 4.82 12.56
C ALA A 84 6.89 5.13 13.15
N LEU A 85 6.95 5.68 14.35
CA LEU A 85 8.19 5.89 15.08
C LEU A 85 8.84 4.54 15.45
N GLN A 86 8.05 3.59 15.96
CA GLN A 86 8.54 2.25 16.31
C GLN A 86 9.13 1.55 15.08
N PHE A 87 8.45 1.59 13.94
CA PHE A 87 8.95 1.07 12.67
C PHE A 87 10.30 1.69 12.29
N SER A 88 10.40 3.02 12.30
CA SER A 88 11.62 3.74 11.93
C SER A 88 12.80 3.44 12.86
N LEU A 89 12.55 3.33 14.17
CA LEU A 89 13.58 2.98 15.15
C LEU A 89 14.04 1.52 15.01
N THR A 90 13.12 0.60 14.80
CA THR A 90 13.46 -0.82 14.60
C THR A 90 14.29 -1.01 13.32
N ASN A 91 13.96 -0.30 12.24
CA ASN A 91 14.80 -0.29 11.04
C ASN A 91 16.19 0.30 11.35
N GLY A 92 16.24 1.39 12.12
CA GLY A 92 17.52 1.99 12.55
C GLY A 92 18.40 0.99 13.30
N GLN A 93 17.81 0.17 14.14
CA GLN A 93 18.54 -0.87 14.89
C GLN A 93 19.16 -1.93 13.97
N HIS A 94 18.50 -2.25 12.85
CA HIS A 94 19.07 -3.16 11.86
C HIS A 94 20.38 -2.62 11.26
N TYR A 95 20.44 -1.32 10.94
CA TYR A 95 21.60 -0.72 10.26
C TYR A 95 22.70 -0.23 11.21
N TYR A 96 22.34 0.19 12.42
CA TYR A 96 23.25 0.90 13.35
C TYR A 96 23.42 0.21 14.70
N GLY A 97 22.86 -0.99 14.87
CA GLY A 97 22.91 -1.75 16.13
C GLY A 97 21.76 -1.43 17.09
N THR A 98 21.52 -2.35 18.01
CA THR A 98 20.33 -2.39 18.86
C THR A 98 20.17 -1.23 19.84
N SER A 99 21.26 -0.54 20.18
CA SER A 99 21.26 0.59 21.11
C SER A 99 20.99 1.94 20.44
N THR A 100 20.89 1.99 19.10
CA THR A 100 20.70 3.23 18.36
C THR A 100 19.32 3.84 18.57
N LYS A 101 19.26 5.17 18.53
CA LYS A 101 18.02 5.95 18.42
C LYS A 101 17.85 6.58 17.03
N LYS A 102 18.71 6.21 16.07
CA LYS A 102 18.60 6.68 14.70
C LYS A 102 17.37 6.08 14.04
N GLN A 103 16.58 6.90 13.39
CA GLN A 103 15.42 6.49 12.64
C GLN A 103 15.81 6.23 11.18
N VAL A 104 15.30 5.11 10.63
CA VAL A 104 15.39 4.78 9.20
C VAL A 104 13.97 4.55 8.68
N PRO A 105 13.32 5.60 8.18
CA PRO A 105 11.92 5.51 7.74
C PRO A 105 11.76 4.79 6.40
N HIS A 106 12.81 4.73 5.59
CA HIS A 106 12.84 4.15 4.25
C HIS A 106 13.91 3.06 4.15
N PRO A 107 13.70 1.93 4.83
CA PRO A 107 14.63 0.81 4.78
C PRO A 107 14.50 0.06 3.45
N GLU A 108 15.40 -0.86 3.23
CA GLU A 108 15.27 -1.86 2.18
C GLU A 108 14.02 -2.73 2.37
N SER A 109 13.43 -3.21 1.26
CA SER A 109 12.19 -3.98 1.28
C SER A 109 12.21 -5.16 2.24
N PHE A 110 13.32 -5.92 2.28
CA PHE A 110 13.44 -7.08 3.17
C PHE A 110 13.54 -6.66 4.64
N VAL A 111 14.18 -5.51 4.94
CA VAL A 111 14.26 -4.97 6.30
C VAL A 111 12.88 -4.50 6.74
N ALA A 112 12.17 -3.76 5.88
CA ALA A 112 10.80 -3.34 6.15
C ALA A 112 9.88 -4.53 6.44
N ASN A 113 9.93 -5.57 5.60
CA ASN A 113 9.14 -6.78 5.78
C ASN A 113 9.46 -7.47 7.11
N ALA A 114 10.74 -7.64 7.45
CA ALA A 114 11.17 -8.24 8.71
C ALA A 114 10.72 -7.40 9.93
N THR A 115 10.80 -6.08 9.81
CA THR A 115 10.35 -5.16 10.86
C THR A 115 8.84 -5.27 11.09
N PHE A 116 8.03 -5.28 10.03
CA PHE A 116 6.59 -5.46 10.15
C PHE A 116 6.22 -6.80 10.78
N TYR A 117 6.88 -7.89 10.39
CA TYR A 117 6.70 -9.19 11.05
C TYR A 117 7.03 -9.13 12.53
N SER A 118 8.15 -8.51 12.90
CA SER A 118 8.53 -8.35 14.32
C SER A 118 7.47 -7.56 15.10
N MET A 119 6.91 -6.51 14.52
CA MET A 119 5.87 -5.69 15.16
C MET A 119 4.58 -6.49 15.35
N LEU A 120 4.12 -7.23 14.34
CA LEU A 120 2.94 -8.09 14.42
C LEU A 120 3.10 -9.21 15.45
N THR A 121 4.28 -9.84 15.48
CA THR A 121 4.60 -10.90 16.44
C THR A 121 4.60 -10.37 17.89
N LYS A 122 5.22 -9.21 18.12
CA LYS A 122 5.23 -8.56 19.44
C LYS A 122 3.83 -8.18 19.92
N ALA A 123 2.94 -7.86 19.01
CA ALA A 123 1.55 -7.55 19.30
C ALA A 123 0.66 -8.81 19.45
N ASN A 124 1.22 -10.02 19.27
CA ASN A 124 0.50 -11.29 19.33
C ASN A 124 -0.67 -11.37 18.34
N VAL A 125 -0.51 -10.85 17.13
CA VAL A 125 -1.53 -11.02 16.08
C VAL A 125 -1.74 -12.51 15.82
N SER A 126 -2.99 -12.98 15.92
CA SER A 126 -3.33 -14.40 16.05
C SER A 126 -2.97 -15.21 14.81
N SER A 127 -3.07 -14.60 13.63
CA SER A 127 -2.82 -15.27 12.35
C SER A 127 -2.38 -14.26 11.28
N ILE A 128 -1.32 -14.62 10.54
CA ILE A 128 -0.83 -13.90 9.36
C ILE A 128 -0.84 -14.88 8.20
N ASN A 129 -1.71 -14.64 7.23
CA ASN A 129 -1.95 -15.52 6.11
C ASN A 129 -1.47 -14.84 4.81
N LEU A 130 -0.49 -15.44 4.13
CA LEU A 130 0.10 -14.92 2.91
C LEU A 130 -0.38 -15.68 1.68
N ASP A 131 -0.21 -15.09 0.50
CA ASP A 131 -0.66 -15.64 -0.78
C ASP A 131 -2.17 -15.96 -0.77
N CYS A 132 -2.92 -15.13 -0.03
CA CYS A 132 -4.35 -15.30 0.25
C CYS A 132 -5.17 -14.28 -0.54
N ARG A 133 -5.39 -14.55 -1.81
CA ARG A 133 -6.18 -13.69 -2.69
C ARG A 133 -7.66 -13.84 -2.43
N LEU A 134 -8.37 -12.73 -2.42
CA LEU A 134 -9.81 -12.69 -2.30
C LEU A 134 -10.46 -13.35 -3.52
N LEU A 135 -11.40 -14.26 -3.29
CA LEU A 135 -12.20 -14.92 -4.34
C LEU A 135 -13.63 -14.41 -4.35
N SER A 136 -14.22 -14.19 -3.17
CA SER A 136 -15.57 -13.66 -3.06
C SER A 136 -15.84 -13.09 -1.66
N VAL A 137 -16.84 -12.24 -1.59
CA VAL A 137 -17.40 -11.68 -0.33
C VAL A 137 -18.84 -12.08 -0.24
N ALA A 138 -19.24 -12.69 0.87
CA ALA A 138 -20.63 -13.01 1.18
C ALA A 138 -21.21 -11.93 2.08
N THR A 139 -22.42 -11.47 1.74
CA THR A 139 -23.15 -10.47 2.51
C THR A 139 -24.47 -11.03 3.04
N LYS A 140 -24.91 -10.53 4.19
CA LYS A 140 -26.21 -10.84 4.75
C LYS A 140 -26.87 -9.51 5.14
N ALA A 141 -27.98 -9.21 4.50
CA ALA A 141 -28.58 -7.85 4.54
C ALA A 141 -27.52 -6.77 4.17
N THR A 142 -27.23 -5.86 5.07
CA THR A 142 -26.27 -4.76 4.85
C THR A 142 -24.88 -5.02 5.46
N ALA A 143 -24.60 -6.26 5.90
CA ALA A 143 -23.33 -6.60 6.55
C ALA A 143 -22.57 -7.67 5.77
N ILE A 144 -21.24 -7.58 5.79
CA ILE A 144 -20.37 -8.67 5.32
C ILE A 144 -20.45 -9.81 6.35
N SER A 145 -20.69 -11.04 5.88
CA SER A 145 -20.79 -12.22 6.72
C SER A 145 -19.54 -13.10 6.67
N SER A 146 -18.88 -13.17 5.52
CA SER A 146 -17.64 -13.94 5.34
C SER A 146 -16.91 -13.50 4.07
N ILE A 147 -15.62 -13.88 4.00
CA ILE A 147 -14.85 -13.82 2.77
C ILE A 147 -14.34 -15.18 2.39
N THR A 148 -14.19 -15.45 1.10
CA THR A 148 -13.51 -16.64 0.59
C THR A 148 -12.18 -16.23 -0.02
N VAL A 149 -11.12 -16.90 0.38
CA VAL A 149 -9.75 -16.69 -0.11
C VAL A 149 -9.18 -17.99 -0.67
N ASN A 150 -8.25 -17.89 -1.62
CA ASN A 150 -7.67 -19.05 -2.30
C ASN A 150 -6.81 -19.95 -1.37
N CYS A 151 -6.28 -19.39 -0.30
CA CYS A 151 -5.38 -20.11 0.63
C CYS A 151 -6.09 -20.97 1.65
N LEU A 152 -7.42 -20.90 1.76
CA LEU A 152 -8.22 -21.67 2.70
C LEU A 152 -9.35 -22.41 1.97
N SER A 153 -9.72 -23.58 2.48
CA SER A 153 -10.77 -24.43 1.89
C SER A 153 -12.19 -24.00 2.28
N LYS A 154 -12.33 -23.13 3.27
CA LYS A 154 -13.63 -22.66 3.79
C LYS A 154 -13.68 -21.15 3.82
N PRO A 155 -14.88 -20.56 3.68
CA PRO A 155 -15.07 -19.15 3.95
C PRO A 155 -14.64 -18.80 5.38
N VAL A 156 -14.11 -17.59 5.55
CA VAL A 156 -13.65 -17.06 6.83
C VAL A 156 -14.66 -16.04 7.34
N THR A 157 -15.06 -16.23 8.59
CA THR A 157 -16.04 -15.40 9.28
C THR A 157 -15.38 -14.47 10.29
N SER A 158 -15.93 -13.27 10.46
CA SER A 158 -15.45 -12.32 11.45
C SER A 158 -16.58 -11.40 11.93
N ILE A 159 -16.44 -10.84 13.13
CA ILE A 159 -17.35 -9.83 13.64
C ILE A 159 -17.14 -8.51 12.89
N VAL A 160 -15.86 -8.16 12.65
CA VAL A 160 -15.47 -6.93 11.94
C VAL A 160 -14.53 -7.29 10.78
N PHE A 161 -14.81 -6.71 9.61
CA PHE A 161 -13.94 -6.77 8.44
C PHE A 161 -13.31 -5.40 8.20
N ILE A 162 -12.00 -5.36 8.02
CA ILE A 162 -11.24 -4.17 7.68
C ILE A 162 -10.63 -4.40 6.29
N ASP A 163 -11.09 -3.64 5.30
CA ASP A 163 -10.45 -3.59 4.00
C ASP A 163 -9.29 -2.60 4.05
N ALA A 164 -8.08 -3.12 4.05
CA ALA A 164 -6.84 -2.36 4.03
C ALA A 164 -6.05 -2.60 2.73
N SER A 165 -6.71 -3.16 1.71
CA SER A 165 -6.16 -3.22 0.36
C SER A 165 -6.06 -1.82 -0.25
N TYR A 166 -5.22 -1.64 -1.28
CA TYR A 166 -5.13 -0.36 -1.97
C TYR A 166 -6.33 -0.08 -2.86
N ASP A 167 -6.99 -1.12 -3.34
CA ASP A 167 -8.05 -1.02 -4.34
C ASP A 167 -9.46 -1.17 -3.74
N GLY A 168 -9.59 -1.42 -2.42
CA GLY A 168 -10.88 -1.68 -1.78
C GLY A 168 -11.47 -3.02 -2.21
N GLU A 169 -10.68 -4.08 -2.24
CA GLU A 169 -11.07 -5.37 -2.81
C GLU A 169 -12.29 -5.98 -2.12
N ILE A 170 -12.40 -5.91 -0.79
CA ILE A 170 -13.59 -6.38 -0.08
C ILE A 170 -14.80 -5.52 -0.45
N MET A 171 -14.64 -4.21 -0.48
CA MET A 171 -15.71 -3.26 -0.80
C MET A 171 -16.27 -3.50 -2.20
N ILE A 172 -15.40 -3.63 -3.21
CA ILE A 172 -15.79 -3.84 -4.60
C ILE A 172 -16.52 -5.18 -4.77
N ASN A 173 -16.08 -6.22 -4.04
CA ASN A 173 -16.66 -7.57 -4.13
C ASN A 173 -17.86 -7.80 -3.22
N ALA A 174 -18.33 -6.79 -2.48
CA ALA A 174 -19.50 -6.89 -1.60
C ALA A 174 -20.86 -6.83 -2.33
N ASN A 175 -20.92 -7.13 -3.61
CA ASN A 175 -22.14 -7.30 -4.43
C ASN A 175 -23.16 -6.16 -4.29
N ASN A 176 -22.73 -4.92 -4.51
CA ASN A 176 -23.54 -3.69 -4.41
C ASN A 176 -24.15 -3.45 -3.02
N THR A 177 -23.69 -4.13 -1.99
CA THR A 177 -24.11 -3.85 -0.60
C THR A 177 -23.47 -2.56 -0.08
N ILE A 178 -22.33 -2.18 -0.66
CA ILE A 178 -21.58 -0.98 -0.32
C ILE A 178 -21.47 -0.10 -1.56
N ASP A 179 -21.95 1.13 -1.45
CA ASP A 179 -21.77 2.14 -2.49
C ASP A 179 -20.32 2.65 -2.49
N TYR A 180 -19.73 2.74 -3.66
CA TYR A 180 -18.39 3.31 -3.83
C TYR A 180 -18.30 4.14 -5.11
N THR A 181 -17.36 5.04 -5.15
CA THR A 181 -17.01 5.85 -6.32
C THR A 181 -15.54 5.64 -6.67
N PHE A 182 -15.23 5.73 -7.96
CA PHE A 182 -13.86 5.72 -8.45
C PHE A 182 -13.68 6.81 -9.52
N GLY A 183 -12.42 7.10 -9.89
CA GLY A 183 -12.12 8.19 -10.81
C GLY A 183 -12.19 9.54 -10.11
N ARG A 184 -12.52 10.58 -10.88
CA ARG A 184 -12.60 11.96 -10.37
C ARG A 184 -14.04 12.45 -10.44
N GLU A 185 -14.62 12.81 -9.30
CA GLU A 185 -15.93 13.46 -9.27
C GLU A 185 -15.86 14.90 -9.78
N SER A 186 -16.98 15.42 -10.30
CA SER A 186 -17.03 16.81 -10.78
C SER A 186 -16.98 17.81 -9.63
N ILE A 187 -16.53 19.03 -9.91
CA ILE A 187 -16.61 20.15 -8.96
C ILE A 187 -18.03 20.34 -8.44
N ALA A 188 -19.04 20.13 -9.29
CA ALA A 188 -20.44 20.33 -8.92
C ALA A 188 -20.94 19.34 -7.86
N THR A 189 -20.28 18.19 -7.67
CA THR A 189 -20.74 17.15 -6.74
C THR A 189 -20.64 17.60 -5.29
N TYR A 190 -19.48 18.16 -4.91
CA TYR A 190 -19.21 18.58 -3.53
C TYR A 190 -18.68 20.01 -3.42
N ASN A 191 -18.68 20.78 -4.52
CA ASN A 191 -18.15 22.14 -4.61
C ASN A 191 -16.66 22.25 -4.21
N GLU A 192 -15.87 21.24 -4.52
CA GLU A 192 -14.43 21.20 -4.23
C GLU A 192 -13.64 21.81 -5.39
N SER A 193 -12.92 22.90 -5.14
CA SER A 193 -12.20 23.65 -6.17
C SER A 193 -11.13 22.84 -6.90
N LEU A 194 -10.67 21.74 -6.32
CA LEU A 194 -9.65 20.86 -6.86
C LEU A 194 -10.21 19.57 -7.48
N ALA A 195 -11.51 19.33 -7.45
CA ALA A 195 -12.15 18.16 -8.04
C ALA A 195 -12.18 18.20 -9.57
N GLY A 196 -12.51 17.07 -10.15
CA GLY A 196 -12.71 16.86 -11.58
C GLY A 196 -11.44 16.79 -12.41
N ALA A 197 -11.66 16.65 -13.70
CA ALA A 197 -10.59 16.61 -14.66
C ALA A 197 -9.78 17.89 -14.67
N ARG A 198 -8.48 17.80 -14.85
CA ARG A 198 -7.55 18.93 -14.85
C ARG A 198 -6.58 18.82 -16.00
N LYS A 199 -6.11 19.97 -16.47
CA LYS A 199 -4.96 19.98 -17.37
C LYS A 199 -3.76 19.41 -16.60
N PRO A 200 -2.97 18.52 -17.22
CA PRO A 200 -1.77 18.01 -16.58
C PRO A 200 -0.88 19.18 -16.16
N SER A 201 -0.64 19.30 -14.86
CA SER A 201 0.39 20.17 -14.34
C SER A 201 1.63 19.30 -14.14
N TRP A 202 2.60 19.43 -15.00
CA TRP A 202 3.85 18.71 -14.89
C TRP A 202 4.63 19.20 -13.68
N GLN A 203 4.63 18.43 -12.64
CA GLN A 203 5.62 18.54 -11.59
C GLN A 203 6.54 17.33 -11.69
N GLY A 204 7.74 17.56 -12.17
CA GLY A 204 8.84 16.63 -11.91
C GLY A 204 9.23 15.63 -12.99
N VAL A 205 8.73 15.73 -14.21
CA VAL A 205 9.36 15.00 -15.32
C VAL A 205 10.19 15.97 -16.15
N ASN A 206 11.48 15.97 -15.93
CA ASN A 206 12.46 16.73 -16.73
C ASN A 206 12.79 15.92 -17.99
N GLY A 207 11.82 15.81 -18.88
CA GLY A 207 12.04 15.24 -20.20
C GLY A 207 12.21 16.36 -21.25
N PRO A 208 12.77 16.06 -22.43
CA PRO A 208 12.85 17.00 -23.51
C PRO A 208 11.46 17.46 -23.94
N LYS A 209 11.30 18.77 -24.12
CA LYS A 209 10.03 19.38 -24.54
C LYS A 209 9.84 19.24 -26.05
N GLY A 210 8.59 19.18 -26.49
CA GLY A 210 8.26 19.23 -27.91
C GLY A 210 8.44 17.91 -28.67
N ILE A 211 8.44 16.79 -27.98
CA ILE A 211 8.45 15.48 -28.64
C ILE A 211 7.16 15.29 -29.38
N ASN A 212 7.27 14.98 -30.69
CA ASN A 212 6.11 14.69 -31.53
C ASN A 212 5.49 13.33 -31.15
N PRO A 213 4.25 13.30 -30.62
CA PRO A 213 3.57 12.06 -30.20
C PRO A 213 2.96 11.27 -31.36
N PHE A 214 3.12 11.72 -32.61
CA PHE A 214 2.54 11.08 -33.78
C PHE A 214 3.58 10.27 -34.57
N ASP A 215 3.09 9.22 -35.24
CA ASP A 215 3.85 8.46 -36.21
C ASP A 215 3.97 9.23 -37.53
N VAL A 216 4.59 8.61 -38.55
CA VAL A 216 4.77 9.18 -39.89
C VAL A 216 3.45 9.36 -40.65
N ASN A 217 2.41 8.67 -40.25
CA ASN A 217 1.07 8.71 -40.89
C ASN A 217 0.12 9.67 -40.17
N GLY A 218 0.59 10.33 -39.08
CA GLY A 218 -0.22 11.25 -38.27
C GLY A 218 -1.10 10.56 -37.22
N ASN A 219 -0.90 9.26 -36.94
CA ASN A 219 -1.57 8.55 -35.83
C ASN A 219 -0.81 8.75 -34.54
N LEU A 220 -1.52 8.78 -33.43
CA LEU A 220 -0.87 8.78 -32.12
C LEU A 220 -0.05 7.50 -31.93
N LEU A 221 1.13 7.65 -31.33
CA LEU A 221 1.98 6.54 -30.96
C LEU A 221 1.28 5.64 -29.91
N PRO A 222 1.64 4.35 -29.83
CA PRO A 222 1.13 3.47 -28.79
C PRO A 222 1.21 4.08 -27.39
N TYR A 223 0.16 3.87 -26.60
CA TYR A 223 0.02 4.37 -25.21
C TYR A 223 0.05 5.90 -25.05
N VAL A 224 -0.17 6.63 -26.14
CA VAL A 224 -0.32 8.10 -26.10
C VAL A 224 -1.79 8.44 -26.20
N ASP A 225 -2.29 9.14 -25.19
CA ASP A 225 -3.66 9.65 -25.18
C ASP A 225 -3.78 10.99 -25.90
N ASN A 226 -4.92 11.21 -26.56
CA ASN A 226 -5.24 12.52 -27.12
C ASN A 226 -5.67 13.50 -26.03
N ILE A 227 -4.76 14.36 -25.61
CA ILE A 227 -4.99 15.28 -24.49
C ILE A 227 -6.13 16.29 -24.77
N THR A 228 -6.43 16.57 -26.04
CA THR A 228 -7.50 17.51 -26.40
C THR A 228 -8.89 16.91 -26.17
N GLU A 229 -9.01 15.59 -26.18
CA GLU A 229 -10.24 14.86 -25.88
C GLU A 229 -10.39 14.58 -24.38
N LEU A 230 -9.32 14.71 -23.62
CA LEU A 230 -9.23 14.18 -22.26
C LEU A 230 -9.83 15.08 -21.20
N VAL A 231 -10.00 16.39 -21.43
CA VAL A 231 -10.20 17.22 -20.26
C VAL A 231 -11.07 18.43 -20.56
N GLN A 232 -12.32 18.31 -20.15
CA GLN A 232 -13.03 19.52 -19.75
C GLN A 232 -12.78 19.75 -18.25
N PRO A 233 -12.05 20.82 -17.87
CA PRO A 233 -11.68 21.07 -16.49
C PRO A 233 -12.90 21.10 -15.57
N GLY A 234 -12.82 20.40 -14.44
CA GLY A 234 -13.85 20.35 -13.43
C GLY A 234 -14.97 19.35 -13.67
N LEU A 235 -14.99 18.65 -14.82
CA LEU A 235 -15.95 17.57 -15.06
C LEU A 235 -15.46 16.24 -14.48
N LYS A 236 -16.44 15.36 -14.18
CA LYS A 236 -16.18 13.96 -13.80
C LYS A 236 -15.48 13.22 -14.95
N ASP A 237 -14.58 12.32 -14.59
CA ASP A 237 -14.08 11.25 -15.46
C ASP A 237 -13.76 9.99 -14.64
N ASP A 238 -13.54 8.87 -15.32
CA ASP A 238 -13.24 7.58 -14.70
C ASP A 238 -11.73 7.27 -14.68
N ARG A 239 -10.89 8.31 -14.77
CA ARG A 239 -9.43 8.13 -14.75
C ARG A 239 -8.92 7.94 -13.34
N LEU A 240 -7.99 7.01 -13.21
CA LEU A 240 -7.28 6.72 -11.99
C LEU A 240 -5.92 7.42 -12.00
N MET A 241 -5.30 7.48 -10.82
CA MET A 241 -3.93 7.95 -10.68
C MET A 241 -2.97 7.02 -11.43
N ALA A 242 -1.93 7.58 -12.05
CA ALA A 242 -0.91 6.82 -12.75
C ALA A 242 -0.19 5.84 -11.81
N PHE A 243 0.17 4.69 -12.34
CA PHE A 243 0.95 3.66 -11.65
C PHE A 243 2.43 3.81 -11.94
N GLN A 244 3.24 3.38 -11.00
CA GLN A 244 4.69 3.26 -11.18
C GLN A 244 5.10 1.80 -11.04
N HIS A 245 5.87 1.30 -12.00
CA HIS A 245 6.56 0.02 -11.89
C HIS A 245 7.95 0.26 -11.31
N ARG A 246 8.26 -0.39 -10.20
CA ARG A 246 9.54 -0.25 -9.51
C ARG A 246 10.36 -1.51 -9.65
N LEU A 247 11.61 -1.34 -10.04
CA LEU A 247 12.57 -2.41 -10.24
C LEU A 247 13.68 -2.30 -9.21
N CYS A 248 14.06 -3.43 -8.61
CA CYS A 248 15.27 -3.50 -7.81
C CYS A 248 16.45 -3.76 -8.73
N ILE A 249 17.41 -2.86 -8.76
CA ILE A 249 18.64 -3.03 -9.49
C ILE A 249 19.82 -3.02 -8.52
N SER A 250 20.88 -3.72 -8.86
CA SER A 250 22.12 -3.80 -8.08
C SER A 250 23.31 -3.46 -8.96
N GLY A 251 24.28 -2.71 -8.42
CA GLY A 251 25.59 -2.50 -9.05
C GLY A 251 26.56 -3.67 -8.84
N ASP A 252 26.21 -4.65 -8.00
CA ASP A 252 27.00 -5.85 -7.77
C ASP A 252 26.52 -6.96 -8.70
N GLU A 253 27.38 -7.34 -9.66
CA GLU A 253 27.09 -8.39 -10.64
C GLU A 253 26.75 -9.73 -9.99
N LYS A 254 27.29 -10.02 -8.80
CA LYS A 254 27.00 -11.25 -8.05
C LYS A 254 25.59 -11.27 -7.44
N ASN A 255 24.97 -10.10 -7.32
CA ASN A 255 23.63 -9.89 -6.78
C ASN A 255 22.65 -9.42 -7.87
N THR A 256 22.89 -9.84 -9.11
CA THR A 256 22.03 -9.53 -10.25
C THR A 256 21.48 -10.80 -10.88
N VAL A 257 20.23 -10.69 -11.36
CA VAL A 257 19.60 -11.72 -12.20
C VAL A 257 19.38 -11.10 -13.57
N GLN A 258 19.76 -11.81 -14.62
CA GLN A 258 19.54 -11.34 -15.97
C GLN A 258 18.03 -11.12 -16.19
N TRP A 259 17.68 -9.95 -16.70
CA TRP A 259 16.29 -9.60 -16.99
C TRP A 259 15.75 -10.42 -18.16
N PRO A 260 14.69 -11.20 -17.99
CA PRO A 260 14.13 -11.96 -19.08
C PRO A 260 13.43 -11.00 -20.06
N LYS A 261 13.65 -11.22 -21.36
CA LYS A 261 12.89 -10.49 -22.39
C LYS A 261 11.43 -10.96 -22.35
N PRO A 262 10.45 -10.05 -22.26
CA PRO A 262 9.04 -10.42 -22.35
C PRO A 262 8.72 -11.13 -23.67
N THR A 263 7.85 -12.13 -23.63
CA THR A 263 7.46 -12.92 -24.80
C THR A 263 6.71 -12.11 -25.86
N ASN A 264 5.99 -11.08 -25.42
CA ASN A 264 5.21 -10.16 -26.26
C ASN A 264 5.88 -8.80 -26.46
N TYR A 265 7.22 -8.73 -26.31
CA TYR A 265 7.95 -7.48 -26.49
C TYR A 265 7.88 -7.03 -27.96
N ASP A 266 7.29 -5.86 -28.20
CA ASP A 266 7.39 -5.15 -29.47
C ASP A 266 8.09 -3.79 -29.24
N ARG A 267 9.19 -3.56 -29.97
CA ARG A 267 9.93 -2.31 -29.89
C ARG A 267 9.08 -1.11 -30.34
N LYS A 268 8.05 -1.35 -31.15
CA LYS A 268 7.15 -0.29 -31.62
C LYS A 268 6.36 0.35 -30.48
N ASP A 269 6.08 -0.39 -29.42
CA ASP A 269 5.40 0.11 -28.23
C ASP A 269 6.19 1.18 -27.49
N PHE A 270 7.49 1.25 -27.72
CA PHE A 270 8.42 2.17 -27.05
C PHE A 270 8.89 3.32 -27.95
N GLN A 271 8.18 3.61 -29.05
CA GLN A 271 8.58 4.67 -29.99
C GLN A 271 8.62 6.06 -29.34
N LEU A 272 7.67 6.38 -28.44
CA LEU A 272 7.70 7.66 -27.73
C LEU A 272 8.94 7.77 -26.84
N LEU A 273 9.30 6.70 -26.13
CA LEU A 273 10.50 6.65 -25.34
C LEU A 273 11.75 6.81 -26.20
N GLN A 274 11.80 6.15 -27.36
CA GLN A 274 12.93 6.29 -28.29
C GLN A 274 13.07 7.72 -28.78
N LYS A 275 11.97 8.37 -29.20
CA LYS A 275 11.98 9.78 -29.59
C LYS A 275 12.44 10.69 -28.46
N SER A 276 12.07 10.37 -27.22
CA SER A 276 12.51 11.13 -26.04
C SER A 276 14.01 11.01 -25.82
N ILE A 277 14.57 9.81 -25.95
CA ILE A 277 16.00 9.56 -25.83
C ILE A 277 16.78 10.24 -26.95
N ASP A 278 16.29 10.16 -28.20
CA ASP A 278 16.92 10.78 -29.36
C ASP A 278 16.93 12.31 -29.25
N ALA A 279 15.84 12.92 -28.77
CA ALA A 279 15.72 14.35 -28.56
C ALA A 279 16.64 14.89 -27.46
N ASP A 280 17.06 14.05 -26.54
CA ASP A 280 17.98 14.38 -25.45
C ASP A 280 19.39 13.83 -25.63
N HIS A 281 19.82 13.69 -26.88
CA HIS A 281 21.16 13.26 -27.24
C HIS A 281 21.61 11.92 -26.60
N GLY A 282 20.66 11.00 -26.41
CA GLY A 282 20.91 9.71 -25.81
C GLY A 282 20.87 9.68 -24.28
N ASN A 283 20.61 10.79 -23.64
CA ASN A 283 20.44 10.82 -22.20
C ASN A 283 19.05 10.31 -21.80
N VAL A 284 19.00 9.43 -20.83
CA VAL A 284 17.75 8.91 -20.27
C VAL A 284 17.48 9.62 -18.96
N HIS A 285 17.00 10.86 -19.01
CA HIS A 285 16.73 11.67 -17.81
C HIS A 285 15.60 11.15 -16.94
N PHE A 286 14.79 10.21 -17.42
CA PHE A 286 13.71 9.59 -16.65
C PHE A 286 14.18 8.89 -15.37
N PHE A 287 15.50 8.68 -15.24
CA PHE A 287 16.07 7.86 -14.17
C PHE A 287 17.09 8.61 -13.28
N THR A 288 17.43 9.87 -13.62
CA THR A 288 18.60 10.52 -13.01
C THR A 288 18.28 11.41 -11.81
N ASN A 289 17.02 11.69 -11.50
CA ASN A 289 16.68 12.59 -10.40
C ASN A 289 16.41 11.90 -9.05
N MET A 290 16.78 10.62 -8.93
CA MET A 290 16.78 9.99 -7.62
C MET A 290 18.19 10.05 -7.05
N PRO A 291 18.42 10.85 -5.99
CA PRO A 291 19.67 10.74 -5.29
C PRO A 291 19.82 9.28 -4.84
N PRO A 292 20.99 8.67 -5.00
CA PRO A 292 21.25 7.40 -4.38
C PRO A 292 20.86 7.55 -2.92
N SER A 293 20.02 6.65 -2.41
CA SER A 293 19.70 6.63 -0.98
C SER A 293 20.97 6.23 -0.23
N ARG A 294 21.88 7.20 -0.08
CA ARG A 294 23.08 7.03 0.72
C ARG A 294 22.62 7.00 2.16
N LEU A 295 22.41 5.79 2.66
CA LEU A 295 22.41 5.59 4.09
C LEU A 295 23.87 5.87 4.55
N PRO A 296 24.10 6.89 5.40
CA PRO A 296 25.45 7.21 5.85
C PRO A 296 26.08 5.98 6.52
N GLY A 297 27.20 5.52 6.02
CA GLY A 297 27.97 4.44 6.63
C GLY A 297 27.77 3.03 6.02
N LEU A 298 26.91 2.87 5.01
CA LEU A 298 26.90 1.62 4.25
C LEU A 298 27.99 1.64 3.16
N PRO A 299 28.65 0.51 2.92
CA PRO A 299 29.64 0.42 1.86
C PRO A 299 28.98 0.73 0.51
N LEU A 300 29.73 1.42 -0.37
CA LEU A 300 29.31 1.88 -1.71
C LEU A 300 28.79 0.77 -2.66
N SER A 301 28.84 -0.48 -2.24
CA SER A 301 28.41 -1.64 -3.01
C SER A 301 26.90 -1.87 -3.06
N ILE A 302 26.09 -1.06 -2.35
CA ILE A 302 24.63 -1.15 -2.37
C ILE A 302 24.08 0.15 -2.92
N GLU A 303 24.38 0.44 -4.17
CA GLU A 303 23.65 1.47 -4.91
C GLU A 303 22.33 0.86 -5.36
N LYS A 304 21.25 1.17 -4.63
CA LYS A 304 19.90 0.82 -5.03
C LYS A 304 19.35 1.95 -5.88
N PHE A 305 19.17 1.68 -7.14
CA PHE A 305 18.42 2.53 -8.03
C PHE A 305 16.99 1.99 -8.10
N CYS A 306 16.02 2.82 -7.76
CA CYS A 306 14.62 2.54 -8.06
C CYS A 306 14.29 3.18 -9.41
N LEU A 307 14.07 2.35 -10.41
CA LEU A 307 13.64 2.79 -11.72
C LEU A 307 12.13 3.05 -11.65
N CYS A 308 11.71 4.31 -11.75
CA CYS A 308 10.30 4.62 -11.92
C CYS A 308 9.99 4.67 -13.41
N CYS A 309 9.30 3.66 -13.93
CA CYS A 309 8.64 3.77 -15.22
C CYS A 309 7.25 4.38 -14.97
N VAL A 310 6.99 5.54 -15.56
CA VAL A 310 5.65 6.12 -15.60
C VAL A 310 4.95 5.48 -16.80
N SER A 311 3.88 4.76 -16.56
CA SER A 311 2.97 4.26 -17.60
C SER A 311 1.91 5.29 -17.92
#